data_4f7ea2b6e3ed4544ef1e68d302cc30ed
#
_entry.id   4f7ea2b6e3ed4544ef1e68d302cc30ed
#
_cell.length_a   1.000
_cell.length_b   1.000
_cell.length_c   1.000
_cell.angle_alpha   90.00
_cell.angle_beta   90.00
_cell.angle_gamma   90.00
#
_symmetry.space_group_name_H-M   'P 1'
#
loop_
_entity.id
_entity.type
_entity.pdbx_description
1 polymer ?
#
loop_
_entity_poly.entity_id
_entity_poly.type
_entity_poly.pdbx_seq_one_letter_code
_entity_poly.pdbx_strand_id
1 'polypeptide(L)'
;MKKRLVITLLLSSVLFSSPSYGEWTHSFTHPKFGYDLYVDFDKIKKRGDNVYFWTLTDFLTPDSMGDMSFKQLVRGDCNNFYYSRLTSTGYKLPMGEGYGEDTRISKNSQNDEHPSTTGNKMKSVIKSVCNY
;
A
#
# COMPACT_ATOMS: atom_id res chain seq x y z
N MET A 1 -55.75 22.41 -30.76
CA MET A 1 -54.93 22.61 -29.53
C MET A 1 -53.75 21.65 -29.58
N LYS A 2 -52.59 22.12 -29.84
CA LYS A 2 -51.41 21.25 -29.86
C LYS A 2 -50.87 21.10 -28.44
N LYS A 3 -51.04 19.92 -27.84
CA LYS A 3 -50.39 19.57 -26.56
C LYS A 3 -48.91 19.38 -26.83
N ARG A 4 -48.09 20.31 -26.32
CA ARG A 4 -46.62 20.14 -26.31
C ARG A 4 -46.27 19.17 -25.20
N LEU A 5 -45.82 17.99 -25.61
CA LEU A 5 -45.27 16.99 -24.72
C LEU A 5 -43.85 17.45 -24.31
N VAL A 6 -43.71 17.95 -23.10
CA VAL A 6 -42.40 18.25 -22.55
C VAL A 6 -41.82 16.95 -22.04
N ILE A 7 -40.94 16.36 -22.83
CA ILE A 7 -40.16 15.21 -22.39
C ILE A 7 -39.02 15.76 -21.50
N THR A 8 -39.25 15.69 -20.20
CA THR A 8 -38.19 15.97 -19.22
C THR A 8 -37.24 14.79 -19.26
N LEU A 9 -36.11 14.97 -19.94
CA LEU A 9 -35.00 14.03 -19.91
C LEU A 9 -34.32 14.12 -18.55
N LEU A 10 -34.70 13.25 -17.63
CA LEU A 10 -33.96 13.02 -16.39
C LEU A 10 -32.61 12.40 -16.73
N LEU A 11 -31.62 13.25 -16.87
CA LEU A 11 -30.22 12.81 -16.90
C LEU A 11 -29.90 12.28 -15.50
N SER A 12 -30.09 10.99 -15.28
CA SER A 12 -29.52 10.30 -14.13
C SER A 12 -28.01 10.29 -14.30
N SER A 13 -27.35 11.28 -13.72
CA SER A 13 -25.92 11.26 -13.50
C SER A 13 -25.62 10.09 -12.55
N VAL A 14 -25.31 8.94 -13.12
CA VAL A 14 -24.71 7.84 -12.40
C VAL A 14 -23.34 8.34 -11.97
N LEU A 15 -23.26 8.80 -10.74
CA LEU A 15 -21.97 9.07 -10.08
C LEU A 15 -21.29 7.70 -9.97
N PHE A 16 -20.44 7.39 -10.94
CA PHE A 16 -19.45 6.36 -10.76
C PHE A 16 -18.51 6.84 -9.68
N SER A 17 -18.81 6.53 -8.42
CA SER A 17 -17.85 6.58 -7.36
C SER A 17 -16.82 5.50 -7.68
N SER A 18 -15.77 5.88 -8.40
CA SER A 18 -14.60 5.05 -8.52
C SER A 18 -14.14 4.73 -7.10
N PRO A 19 -13.99 3.44 -6.73
CA PRO A 19 -13.40 3.12 -5.44
C PRO A 19 -12.06 3.84 -5.38
N SER A 20 -11.89 4.69 -4.37
CA SER A 20 -10.62 5.38 -4.12
C SER A 20 -9.62 4.32 -3.65
N TYR A 21 -9.01 3.62 -4.59
CA TYR A 21 -7.77 2.93 -4.32
C TYR A 21 -6.73 4.01 -4.03
N GLY A 22 -6.09 3.95 -2.83
CA GLY A 22 -4.96 4.82 -2.54
C GLY A 22 -4.00 4.81 -3.73
N GLU A 23 -3.47 5.98 -4.12
CA GLU A 23 -2.54 6.05 -5.24
C GLU A 23 -1.23 5.35 -4.86
N TRP A 24 -1.14 4.10 -5.27
CA TRP A 24 0.07 3.30 -5.09
C TRP A 24 1.13 3.73 -6.11
N THR A 25 2.21 4.29 -5.61
CA THR A 25 3.37 4.65 -6.43
C THR A 25 4.37 3.50 -6.41
N HIS A 26 4.69 2.96 -7.58
CA HIS A 26 5.71 1.92 -7.71
C HIS A 26 7.06 2.45 -7.21
N SER A 27 7.68 1.71 -6.32
CA SER A 27 8.97 2.07 -5.72
C SER A 27 10.12 1.23 -6.30
N PHE A 28 10.00 -0.09 -6.25
CA PHE A 28 10.98 -0.98 -6.87
C PHE A 28 10.42 -2.37 -7.14
N THR A 29 11.10 -3.09 -8.02
CA THR A 29 10.90 -4.53 -8.28
C THR A 29 12.00 -5.33 -7.60
N HIS A 30 11.63 -6.41 -6.91
CA HIS A 30 12.59 -7.36 -6.36
C HIS A 30 12.63 -8.64 -7.22
N PRO A 31 13.56 -8.74 -8.17
CA PRO A 31 13.51 -9.82 -9.18
C PRO A 31 13.78 -11.20 -8.57
N LYS A 32 14.60 -11.28 -7.53
CA LYS A 32 14.92 -12.55 -6.87
C LYS A 32 13.71 -13.18 -6.15
N PHE A 33 12.88 -12.35 -5.53
CA PHE A 33 11.67 -12.80 -4.79
C PHE A 33 10.38 -12.60 -5.58
N GLY A 34 10.45 -12.02 -6.77
CA GLY A 34 9.32 -11.90 -7.69
C GLY A 34 8.18 -11.04 -7.16
N TYR A 35 8.48 -9.84 -6.68
CA TYR A 35 7.46 -8.88 -6.25
C TYR A 35 7.79 -7.44 -6.63
N ASP A 36 6.74 -6.65 -6.76
CA ASP A 36 6.79 -5.20 -6.85
C ASP A 36 6.40 -4.56 -5.52
N LEU A 37 7.13 -3.52 -5.11
CA LEU A 37 6.79 -2.72 -3.95
C LEU A 37 6.26 -1.36 -4.36
N TYR A 38 5.16 -0.98 -3.74
CA TYR A 38 4.50 0.31 -3.90
C TYR A 38 4.41 1.04 -2.56
N VAL A 39 4.35 2.36 -2.61
CA VAL A 39 4.19 3.25 -1.45
C VAL A 39 3.00 4.17 -1.67
N ASP A 40 2.20 4.39 -0.63
CA ASP A 40 1.15 5.40 -0.62
C ASP A 40 1.71 6.71 -0.02
N PHE A 41 2.12 7.63 -0.90
CA PHE A 41 2.68 8.92 -0.49
C PHE A 41 1.61 9.88 0.07
N ASP A 42 0.33 9.67 -0.20
CA ASP A 42 -0.75 10.55 0.29
C ASP A 42 -1.06 10.33 1.77
N LYS A 43 -0.62 9.20 2.34
CA LYS A 43 -0.87 8.82 3.73
C LYS A 43 0.37 8.76 4.60
N ILE A 44 1.39 9.52 4.28
CA ILE A 44 2.60 9.62 5.10
C ILE A 44 2.33 10.47 6.33
N LYS A 45 2.72 9.99 7.51
CA LYS A 45 2.67 10.73 8.78
C LYS A 45 4.06 10.77 9.41
N LYS A 46 4.50 11.98 9.77
CA LYS A 46 5.78 12.20 10.45
C LYS A 46 5.55 12.50 11.93
N ARG A 47 6.31 11.84 12.80
CA ARG A 47 6.33 12.11 14.24
C ARG A 47 7.77 12.09 14.73
N GLY A 48 8.35 13.27 15.00
CA GLY A 48 9.76 13.40 15.35
C GLY A 48 10.64 12.83 14.24
N ASP A 49 11.54 11.93 14.60
CA ASP A 49 12.46 11.26 13.69
C ASP A 49 11.85 10.04 12.99
N ASN A 50 10.59 9.70 13.30
CA ASN A 50 9.90 8.57 12.70
C ASN A 50 8.91 9.00 11.62
N VAL A 51 8.79 8.16 10.62
CA VAL A 51 7.79 8.29 9.54
C VAL A 51 6.94 7.03 9.49
N TYR A 52 5.63 7.20 9.31
CA TYR A 52 4.66 6.12 9.19
C TYR A 52 4.07 6.17 7.79
N PHE A 53 4.11 5.04 7.09
CA PHE A 53 3.64 4.97 5.71
C PHE A 53 3.13 3.57 5.36
N TRP A 54 2.27 3.51 4.36
CA TRP A 54 1.75 2.26 3.85
C TRP A 54 2.55 1.77 2.67
N THR A 55 2.82 0.46 2.66
CA THR A 55 3.38 -0.25 1.53
C THR A 55 2.41 -1.30 1.01
N LEU A 56 2.49 -1.55 -0.28
CA LEU A 56 1.83 -2.66 -0.95
C LEU A 56 2.91 -3.51 -1.62
N THR A 57 2.95 -4.78 -1.26
CA THR A 57 3.79 -5.78 -1.95
C THR A 57 2.88 -6.59 -2.86
N ASP A 58 3.17 -6.59 -4.15
CA ASP A 58 2.42 -7.31 -5.16
C ASP A 58 3.29 -8.41 -5.77
N PHE A 59 2.86 -9.67 -5.62
CA PHE A 59 3.62 -10.83 -6.07
C PHE A 59 3.28 -11.20 -7.51
N LEU A 60 4.27 -11.67 -8.26
CA LEU A 60 4.07 -12.22 -9.61
C LEU A 60 3.38 -13.59 -9.56
N THR A 61 3.61 -14.34 -8.48
CA THR A 61 3.00 -15.65 -8.21
C THR A 61 2.57 -15.70 -6.75
N PRO A 62 1.53 -16.47 -6.41
CA PRO A 62 1.09 -16.59 -5.02
C PRO A 62 2.23 -17.05 -4.10
N ASP A 63 2.22 -16.55 -2.87
CA ASP A 63 3.12 -17.06 -1.83
C ASP A 63 2.69 -18.46 -1.34
N SER A 64 3.39 -18.99 -0.33
CA SER A 64 3.10 -20.31 0.25
C SER A 64 1.72 -20.41 0.91
N MET A 65 1.11 -19.27 1.27
CA MET A 65 -0.23 -19.17 1.85
C MET A 65 -1.31 -18.93 0.78
N GLY A 66 -0.91 -18.77 -0.48
CA GLY A 66 -1.79 -18.43 -1.59
C GLY A 66 -2.12 -16.94 -1.68
N ASP A 67 -1.39 -16.08 -0.98
CA ASP A 67 -1.59 -14.64 -1.05
C ASP A 67 -0.85 -14.06 -2.26
N MET A 68 -1.55 -13.14 -2.96
CA MET A 68 -1.02 -12.44 -4.13
C MET A 68 -0.47 -11.05 -3.79
N SER A 69 -0.89 -10.49 -2.67
CA SER A 69 -0.42 -9.17 -2.25
C SER A 69 -0.56 -8.95 -0.75
N PHE A 70 0.21 -8.00 -0.23
CA PHE A 70 0.16 -7.56 1.17
C PHE A 70 0.12 -6.05 1.28
N LYS A 71 -0.73 -5.53 2.16
CA LYS A 71 -0.67 -4.15 2.64
C LYS A 71 -0.07 -4.12 4.03
N GLN A 72 0.90 -3.26 4.24
CA GLN A 72 1.62 -3.16 5.51
C GLN A 72 1.76 -1.71 5.94
N LEU A 73 1.49 -1.44 7.22
CA LEU A 73 1.86 -0.18 7.85
C LEU A 73 3.29 -0.32 8.36
N VAL A 74 4.13 0.61 7.96
CA VAL A 74 5.57 0.61 8.26
C VAL A 74 5.93 1.86 9.04
N ARG A 75 6.74 1.70 10.09
CA ARG A 75 7.44 2.79 10.77
C ARG A 75 8.88 2.81 10.28
N GLY A 76 9.35 3.93 9.78
CA GLY A 76 10.74 4.17 9.40
C GLY A 76 11.40 5.16 10.33
N ASP A 77 12.69 4.97 10.60
CA ASP A 77 13.56 5.91 11.31
C ASP A 77 14.34 6.74 10.28
N CYS A 78 14.13 8.05 10.28
CA CYS A 78 14.76 8.96 9.31
C CYS A 78 16.26 9.23 9.59
N ASN A 79 16.76 8.90 10.79
CA ASN A 79 18.17 9.06 11.12
C ASN A 79 18.99 7.82 10.75
N ASN A 80 18.49 6.64 11.12
CA ASN A 80 19.23 5.38 10.97
C ASN A 80 18.77 4.55 9.78
N PHE A 81 17.60 4.91 9.17
CA PHE A 81 16.96 4.19 8.06
C PHE A 81 16.56 2.75 8.39
N TYR A 82 16.30 2.48 9.67
CA TYR A 82 15.69 1.24 10.12
C TYR A 82 14.18 1.29 9.93
N TYR A 83 13.55 0.15 9.88
CA TYR A 83 12.09 0.07 9.76
C TYR A 83 11.52 -1.10 10.53
N SER A 84 10.27 -0.95 10.94
CA SER A 84 9.46 -1.99 11.57
C SER A 84 8.11 -2.08 10.86
N ARG A 85 7.62 -3.28 10.67
CA ARG A 85 6.25 -3.52 10.19
C ARG A 85 5.32 -3.53 11.37
N LEU A 86 4.30 -2.66 11.37
CA LEU A 86 3.35 -2.54 12.47
C LEU A 86 2.11 -3.41 12.25
N THR A 87 1.63 -3.48 11.01
CA THR A 87 0.52 -4.32 10.59
C THR A 87 0.82 -4.98 9.26
N SER A 88 0.19 -6.11 8.99
CA SER A 88 0.25 -6.77 7.70
C SER A 88 -1.07 -7.44 7.41
N THR A 89 -1.64 -7.15 6.25
CA THR A 89 -2.88 -7.75 5.75
C THR A 89 -2.62 -8.43 4.42
N GLY A 90 -2.88 -9.73 4.34
CA GLY A 90 -2.72 -10.52 3.11
C GLY A 90 -3.99 -10.54 2.27
N TYR A 91 -3.84 -10.54 0.96
CA TYR A 91 -4.93 -10.54 -0.02
C TYR A 91 -4.72 -11.65 -1.04
N LYS A 92 -5.78 -12.37 -1.40
CA LYS A 92 -5.74 -13.43 -2.41
C LYS A 92 -5.68 -12.89 -3.84
N LEU A 93 -5.98 -11.61 -4.04
CA LEU A 93 -5.93 -10.92 -5.33
C LEU A 93 -4.72 -9.98 -5.40
N PRO A 94 -4.26 -9.65 -6.63
CA PRO A 94 -3.21 -8.65 -6.83
C PRO A 94 -3.62 -7.26 -6.33
N MET A 95 -2.64 -6.42 -6.09
CA MET A 95 -2.81 -5.01 -5.75
C MET A 95 -3.65 -4.74 -4.50
N GLY A 96 -3.69 -5.68 -3.56
CA GLY A 96 -4.45 -5.56 -2.31
C GLY A 96 -5.96 -5.51 -2.51
N GLU A 97 -6.45 -6.13 -3.56
CA GLU A 97 -7.88 -6.23 -3.85
C GLU A 97 -8.51 -7.44 -3.17
N GLY A 98 -9.84 -7.36 -3.01
CA GLY A 98 -10.63 -8.41 -2.40
C GLY A 98 -10.64 -8.35 -0.87
N TYR A 99 -10.97 -9.48 -0.25
CA TYR A 99 -10.99 -9.62 1.21
C TYR A 99 -9.58 -9.78 1.74
N GLY A 100 -9.23 -8.99 2.76
CA GLY A 100 -7.94 -9.05 3.43
C GLY A 100 -8.02 -9.79 4.75
N GLU A 101 -7.01 -10.61 5.03
CA GLU A 101 -6.82 -11.27 6.31
C GLU A 101 -5.59 -10.74 7.02
N ASP A 102 -5.75 -10.34 8.28
CA ASP A 102 -4.63 -9.88 9.08
C ASP A 102 -3.66 -11.04 9.32
N THR A 103 -2.44 -10.85 8.90
CA THR A 103 -1.37 -11.78 9.16
C THR A 103 -0.73 -11.45 10.51
N ARG A 104 -0.47 -12.50 11.32
CA ARG A 104 0.23 -12.31 12.58
C ARG A 104 1.68 -11.92 12.30
N ILE A 105 1.99 -10.66 12.56
CA ILE A 105 3.38 -10.24 12.67
C ILE A 105 3.88 -10.82 14.00
N SER A 106 4.96 -11.59 13.95
CA SER A 106 5.60 -12.09 15.17
C SER A 106 5.91 -10.89 16.09
N LYS A 107 5.64 -11.03 17.39
CA LYS A 107 5.97 -9.97 18.36
C LYS A 107 7.44 -9.55 18.29
N ASN A 108 8.31 -10.48 17.92
CA ASN A 108 9.73 -10.18 17.70
C ASN A 108 9.95 -9.29 16.46
N SER A 109 9.12 -9.45 15.42
CA SER A 109 9.21 -8.60 14.21
C SER A 109 8.66 -7.20 14.40
N GLN A 110 7.87 -6.96 15.44
CA GLN A 110 7.36 -5.61 15.75
C GLN A 110 8.40 -4.72 16.42
N ASN A 111 9.37 -5.35 17.10
CA ASN A 111 10.44 -4.66 17.84
C ASN A 111 11.79 -4.76 17.14
N ASP A 112 11.90 -5.60 16.12
CA ASP A 112 13.12 -5.71 15.33
C ASP A 112 13.21 -4.49 14.41
N GLU A 113 14.01 -3.53 14.83
CA GLU A 113 14.56 -2.55 13.92
C GLU A 113 15.44 -3.31 12.94
N HIS A 114 14.85 -3.77 11.84
CA HIS A 114 15.63 -4.36 10.79
C HIS A 114 16.49 -3.25 10.16
N PRO A 115 17.81 -3.35 10.24
CA PRO A 115 18.62 -2.67 9.25
C PRO A 115 18.08 -3.12 7.91
N SER A 116 17.99 -2.23 6.94
CA SER A 116 17.41 -2.56 5.64
C SER A 116 18.21 -3.67 4.95
N THR A 117 18.07 -4.89 5.49
CA THR A 117 18.76 -6.11 5.02
C THR A 117 18.33 -6.53 3.64
N THR A 118 17.20 -5.99 3.16
CA THR A 118 16.82 -6.05 1.74
C THR A 118 17.67 -5.13 0.87
N GLY A 119 18.85 -4.77 1.35
CA GLY A 119 19.81 -3.95 0.64
C GLY A 119 19.40 -2.48 0.53
N ASN A 120 20.02 -1.80 -0.41
CA ASN A 120 19.85 -0.35 -0.62
C ASN A 120 18.44 0.07 -1.04
N LYS A 121 17.57 -0.88 -1.45
CA LYS A 121 16.22 -0.58 -1.96
C LYS A 121 15.28 -0.04 -0.89
N MET A 122 15.16 -0.73 0.24
CA MET A 122 14.28 -0.30 1.32
C MET A 122 14.80 0.97 2.00
N LYS A 123 16.11 1.11 2.11
CA LYS A 123 16.75 2.35 2.57
C LYS A 123 16.38 3.54 1.68
N SER A 124 16.36 3.35 0.36
CA SER A 124 15.93 4.39 -0.58
C SER A 124 14.47 4.74 -0.42
N VAL A 125 13.60 3.77 -0.15
CA VAL A 125 12.18 4.01 0.17
C VAL A 125 12.05 4.89 1.42
N ILE A 126 12.73 4.54 2.51
CA ILE A 126 12.69 5.31 3.75
C ILE A 126 13.19 6.74 3.53
N LYS A 127 14.29 6.92 2.80
CA LYS A 127 14.77 8.26 2.42
C LYS A 127 13.74 9.05 1.64
N SER A 128 13.05 8.44 0.69
CA SER A 128 12.00 9.09 -0.10
C SER A 128 10.84 9.55 0.77
N VAL A 129 10.33 8.70 1.67
CA VAL A 129 9.21 9.06 2.54
C VAL A 129 9.61 10.06 3.63
N CYS A 130 10.86 10.04 4.09
CA CYS A 130 11.38 11.03 5.05
C CYS A 130 11.53 12.43 4.42
N ASN A 131 11.78 12.51 3.13
CA ASN A 131 11.95 13.77 2.39
C ASN A 131 10.65 14.29 1.76
N TYR A 132 9.55 13.55 1.86
CA TYR A 132 8.25 13.92 1.34
C TYR A 132 7.53 14.85 2.32
#